data_1384364ac191d4d6e0a0f3dc11e9adc3
#
_entry.id   1384364ac191d4d6e0a0f3dc11e9adc3
#
_cell.length_a   1.000
_cell.length_b   1.000
_cell.length_c   1.000
_cell.angle_alpha   90.00
_cell.angle_beta   90.00
_cell.angle_gamma   90.00
#
_symmetry.space_group_name_H-M   'P 1'
#
loop_
_entity.id
_entity.type
_entity.pdbx_description
1 polymer ?
#
loop_
_entity_poly.entity_id
_entity_poly.type
_entity_poly.pdbx_seq_one_letter_code
_entity_poly.pdbx_strand_id
1 'polypeptide(L)'
;VNVNIWLNEKKRFADLFNGVLYKGKQVIRPEELEEISPVASVSIKNRVGKTRNMKKYRDIVMRWKNNATFVLLANESQDKIHYAMPQKVMLYDGMDYEEQIRNLWKQRMECQKQARRIGKPLEHLTAAEYLSRFRKNDRLIPIISLVFYYGSDPWDGPQDLYDMFRLEGSEEEKVVLEKYLPNYKINLVDAERMNEQEIKYFSEDLQVIL
;
A
#
# COMPACT_ATOMS: atom_id res chain seq x y z
N VAL A 1 16.77 16.21 10.41
CA VAL A 1 15.81 16.37 9.29
C VAL A 1 14.68 15.40 9.53
N ASN A 2 13.42 15.87 9.42
CA ASN A 2 12.29 14.93 9.48
C ASN A 2 12.21 14.20 8.11
N VAL A 3 12.57 12.94 8.08
CA VAL A 3 12.65 12.10 6.88
C VAL A 3 11.34 12.10 6.09
N ASN A 4 10.19 12.08 6.78
CA ASN A 4 8.89 12.12 6.12
C ASN A 4 8.63 13.43 5.38
N ILE A 5 8.96 14.58 6.00
CA ILE A 5 8.83 15.90 5.35
C ILE A 5 9.76 15.94 4.13
N TRP A 6 10.96 15.42 4.26
CA TRP A 6 11.96 15.45 3.22
C TRP A 6 11.58 14.53 2.04
N LEU A 7 11.09 13.32 2.31
CA LEU A 7 10.61 12.37 1.29
C LEU A 7 9.28 12.77 0.65
N ASN A 8 8.51 13.67 1.26
CA ASN A 8 7.23 14.12 0.70
C ASN A 8 7.40 15.01 -0.55
N GLU A 9 8.61 15.46 -0.85
CA GLU A 9 8.88 16.13 -2.11
C GLU A 9 8.81 15.14 -3.27
N LYS A 10 7.97 15.41 -4.26
CA LYS A 10 7.68 14.50 -5.40
C LYS A 10 8.93 14.01 -6.12
N LYS A 11 9.95 14.87 -6.25
CA LYS A 11 11.22 14.50 -6.89
C LYS A 11 11.94 13.41 -6.11
N ARG A 12 12.05 13.57 -4.78
CA ARG A 12 12.71 12.61 -3.89
C ARG A 12 11.90 11.34 -3.74
N PHE A 13 10.58 11.48 -3.66
CA PHE A 13 9.69 10.33 -3.62
C PHE A 13 9.77 9.49 -4.92
N ALA A 14 9.76 10.14 -6.09
CA ALA A 14 9.96 9.45 -7.36
C ALA A 14 11.32 8.76 -7.43
N ASP A 15 12.38 9.42 -6.96
CA ASP A 15 13.74 8.88 -6.95
C ASP A 15 13.84 7.63 -6.05
N LEU A 16 13.26 7.67 -4.84
CA LEU A 16 13.20 6.52 -3.96
C LEU A 16 12.58 5.30 -4.66
N PHE A 17 11.42 5.48 -5.27
CA PHE A 17 10.74 4.38 -5.96
C PHE A 17 11.44 3.96 -7.25
N ASN A 18 12.04 4.88 -7.98
CA ASN A 18 12.87 4.56 -9.16
C ASN A 18 14.13 3.77 -8.79
N GLY A 19 14.79 4.13 -7.70
CA GLY A 19 15.95 3.39 -7.20
C GLY A 19 15.57 1.95 -6.86
N VAL A 20 14.52 1.77 -6.06
CA VAL A 20 14.10 0.46 -5.55
C VAL A 20 13.49 -0.43 -6.64
N LEU A 21 12.54 0.10 -7.41
CA LEU A 21 11.78 -0.71 -8.38
C LEU A 21 12.48 -0.85 -9.74
N TYR A 22 13.20 0.18 -10.14
CA TYR A 22 13.73 0.29 -11.52
C TYR A 22 15.25 0.44 -11.57
N LYS A 23 15.96 0.23 -10.46
CA LYS A 23 17.43 0.32 -10.36
C LYS A 23 17.97 1.64 -10.91
N GLY A 24 17.33 2.75 -10.51
CA GLY A 24 17.70 4.11 -10.90
C GLY A 24 17.19 4.58 -12.25
N LYS A 25 16.53 3.73 -13.04
CA LYS A 25 15.89 4.19 -14.29
C LYS A 25 14.72 5.12 -13.94
N GLN A 26 14.69 6.30 -14.56
CA GLN A 26 13.70 7.34 -14.30
C GLN A 26 12.37 7.02 -15.00
N VAL A 27 11.66 6.02 -14.48
CA VAL A 27 10.35 5.55 -14.98
C VAL A 27 9.21 6.34 -14.35
N ILE A 28 9.29 6.59 -13.04
CA ILE A 28 8.34 7.40 -12.30
C ILE A 28 8.82 8.85 -12.37
N ARG A 29 8.02 9.71 -12.99
CA ARG A 29 8.33 11.13 -13.10
C ARG A 29 7.61 11.93 -12.01
N PRO A 30 8.24 12.94 -11.39
CA PRO A 30 7.62 13.73 -10.34
C PRO A 30 6.30 14.40 -10.74
N GLU A 31 6.19 14.83 -12.00
CA GLU A 31 4.96 15.43 -12.56
C GLU A 31 3.80 14.45 -12.72
N GLU A 32 4.08 13.15 -12.76
CA GLU A 32 3.08 12.08 -12.84
C GLU A 32 2.56 11.66 -11.45
N LEU A 33 3.14 12.22 -10.38
CA LEU A 33 2.74 11.95 -9.00
C LEU A 33 1.69 12.94 -8.52
N GLU A 34 0.64 12.41 -7.94
CA GLU A 34 -0.44 13.15 -7.29
C GLU A 34 -0.49 12.76 -5.81
N GLU A 35 -0.33 13.73 -4.92
CA GLU A 35 -0.49 13.50 -3.48
C GLU A 35 -1.93 13.12 -3.16
N ILE A 36 -2.11 12.11 -2.36
CA ILE A 36 -3.41 11.70 -1.83
C ILE A 36 -3.38 11.69 -0.32
N SER A 37 -4.56 11.73 0.29
CA SER A 37 -4.65 11.68 1.76
C SER A 37 -4.02 10.39 2.29
N PRO A 38 -3.05 10.47 3.21
CA PRO A 38 -2.44 9.28 3.81
C PRO A 38 -3.34 8.61 4.86
N VAL A 39 -4.57 9.09 5.01
CA VAL A 39 -5.51 8.60 6.03
C VAL A 39 -6.47 7.62 5.42
N ALA A 40 -6.34 6.36 5.78
CA ALA A 40 -7.34 5.33 5.51
C ALA A 40 -8.25 5.11 6.72
N SER A 41 -9.55 4.96 6.51
CA SER A 41 -10.50 4.71 7.58
C SER A 41 -11.49 3.61 7.22
N VAL A 42 -11.63 2.63 8.11
CA VAL A 42 -12.59 1.55 7.98
C VAL A 42 -13.52 1.52 9.18
N SER A 43 -14.82 1.42 8.91
CA SER A 43 -15.84 1.26 9.94
C SER A 43 -16.23 -0.21 10.01
N ILE A 44 -15.88 -0.87 11.10
CA ILE A 44 -16.20 -2.28 11.35
C ILE A 44 -17.39 -2.36 12.32
N LYS A 45 -18.46 -3.03 11.89
CA LYS A 45 -19.57 -3.37 12.78
C LYS A 45 -19.28 -4.71 13.44
N ASN A 46 -19.32 -4.74 14.78
CA ASN A 46 -19.23 -6.00 15.50
C ASN A 46 -20.58 -6.75 15.46
N ARG A 47 -20.59 -8.00 15.95
CA ARG A 47 -21.81 -8.83 16.01
C ARG A 47 -22.97 -8.21 16.81
N VAL A 48 -22.70 -7.23 17.66
CA VAL A 48 -23.70 -6.52 18.51
C VAL A 48 -24.13 -5.20 17.85
N GLY A 49 -23.74 -4.95 16.59
CA GLY A 49 -24.12 -3.73 15.85
C GLY A 49 -23.35 -2.46 16.23
N LYS A 50 -22.41 -2.52 17.18
CA LYS A 50 -21.54 -1.37 17.50
C LYS A 50 -20.53 -1.14 16.38
N THR A 51 -20.48 0.06 15.88
CA THR A 51 -19.49 0.48 14.87
C THR A 51 -18.20 0.91 15.56
N ARG A 52 -17.09 0.30 15.17
CA ARG A 52 -15.75 0.75 15.54
C ARG A 52 -15.10 1.35 14.30
N ASN A 53 -14.78 2.63 14.38
CA ASN A 53 -14.03 3.30 13.33
C ASN A 53 -12.52 3.09 13.60
N MET A 54 -11.86 2.46 12.67
CA MET A 54 -10.40 2.37 12.66
C MET A 54 -9.87 3.43 11.67
N LYS A 55 -9.02 4.31 12.15
CA LYS A 55 -8.25 5.22 11.31
C LYS A 55 -6.80 4.77 11.33
N LYS A 56 -6.19 4.76 10.18
CA LYS A 56 -4.77 4.49 10.00
C LYS A 56 -4.14 5.66 9.25
N TYR A 57 -2.92 5.96 9.62
CA TYR A 57 -2.15 7.05 9.02
C TYR A 57 -0.90 6.42 8.43
N ARG A 58 -0.76 6.53 7.11
CA ARG A 58 0.49 6.26 6.42
C ARG A 58 1.38 7.49 6.49
N ASP A 59 2.68 7.30 6.34
CA ASP A 59 3.58 8.45 6.34
C ASP A 59 3.41 9.25 5.05
N ILE A 60 3.56 8.62 3.89
CA ILE A 60 3.40 9.28 2.59
C ILE A 60 2.67 8.34 1.64
N VAL A 61 1.68 8.87 0.89
CA VAL A 61 1.01 8.14 -0.19
C VAL A 61 0.86 9.06 -1.40
N MET A 62 1.29 8.55 -2.55
CA MET A 62 1.11 9.26 -3.83
C MET A 62 0.49 8.33 -4.86
N ARG A 63 -0.37 8.89 -5.69
CA ARG A 63 -0.88 8.21 -6.88
C ARG A 63 0.06 8.48 -8.03
N TRP A 64 0.64 7.42 -8.58
CA TRP A 64 1.37 7.51 -9.83
C TRP A 64 0.45 7.21 -11.00
N LYS A 65 0.40 8.13 -11.95
CA LYS A 65 -0.39 8.03 -13.17
C LYS A 65 0.54 8.02 -14.37
N ASN A 66 0.70 6.86 -14.98
CA ASN A 66 1.47 6.70 -16.22
C ASN A 66 0.53 6.20 -17.32
N ASN A 67 0.20 7.08 -18.28
CA ASN A 67 -0.73 6.80 -19.38
C ASN A 67 -2.07 6.20 -18.91
N ALA A 68 -2.24 4.88 -19.04
CA ALA A 68 -3.45 4.16 -18.64
C ALA A 68 -3.30 3.40 -17.29
N THR A 69 -2.11 3.42 -16.68
CA THR A 69 -1.84 2.68 -15.45
C THR A 69 -1.84 3.62 -14.25
N PHE A 70 -2.59 3.24 -13.22
CA PHE A 70 -2.56 3.90 -11.92
C PHE A 70 -1.94 2.94 -10.91
N VAL A 71 -1.06 3.46 -10.05
CA VAL A 71 -0.46 2.72 -8.94
C VAL A 71 -0.47 3.63 -7.72
N LEU A 72 -0.83 3.12 -6.56
CA LEU A 72 -0.61 3.80 -5.31
C LEU A 72 0.77 3.43 -4.78
N LEU A 73 1.59 4.44 -4.55
CA LEU A 73 2.91 4.30 -3.96
C LEU A 73 2.84 4.80 -2.52
N ALA A 74 3.17 3.94 -1.57
CA ALA A 74 3.13 4.25 -0.15
C ALA A 74 4.49 4.04 0.48
N ASN A 75 4.90 4.92 1.37
CA ASN A 75 6.12 4.80 2.14
C ASN A 75 5.82 4.83 3.63
N GLU A 76 6.46 3.94 4.38
CA GLU A 76 6.47 3.86 5.83
C GLU A 76 7.92 4.07 6.29
N SER A 77 8.20 5.23 6.87
CA SER A 77 9.55 5.56 7.36
C SER A 77 9.72 5.10 8.81
N GLN A 78 10.79 4.40 9.11
CA GLN A 78 11.04 3.81 10.43
C GLN A 78 12.46 4.11 10.90
N ASP A 79 12.60 4.67 12.10
CA ASP A 79 13.87 4.86 12.81
C ASP A 79 14.18 3.71 13.78
N LYS A 80 13.18 2.88 14.04
CA LYS A 80 13.30 1.69 14.92
C LYS A 80 12.66 0.50 14.27
N ILE A 81 13.15 -0.68 14.60
CA ILE A 81 12.61 -1.94 14.12
C ILE A 81 11.19 -2.12 14.64
N HIS A 82 10.28 -2.40 13.74
CA HIS A 82 8.89 -2.70 14.07
C HIS A 82 8.60 -4.17 13.79
N TYR A 83 8.66 -5.00 14.83
CA TYR A 83 8.55 -6.47 14.73
C TYR A 83 7.21 -6.98 14.17
N ALA A 84 6.19 -6.16 14.04
CA ALA A 84 4.94 -6.51 13.40
C ALA A 84 4.75 -5.77 12.05
N MET A 85 5.85 -5.41 11.36
CA MET A 85 5.77 -4.60 10.13
C MET A 85 5.00 -5.29 9.00
N PRO A 86 5.19 -6.58 8.69
CA PRO A 86 4.40 -7.24 7.65
C PRO A 86 2.89 -7.18 7.90
N GLN A 87 2.46 -7.41 9.14
CA GLN A 87 1.05 -7.30 9.53
C GLN A 87 0.55 -5.85 9.44
N LYS A 88 1.37 -4.86 9.83
CA LYS A 88 1.03 -3.44 9.75
C LYS A 88 0.79 -3.03 8.30
N VAL A 89 1.72 -3.34 7.39
CA VAL A 89 1.63 -2.97 5.97
C VAL A 89 0.46 -3.69 5.30
N MET A 90 0.29 -4.99 5.54
CA MET A 90 -0.86 -5.77 5.04
C MET A 90 -2.20 -5.15 5.45
N LEU A 91 -2.32 -4.73 6.72
CA LEU A 91 -3.54 -4.08 7.21
C LEU A 91 -3.78 -2.74 6.50
N TYR A 92 -2.74 -1.96 6.28
CA TYR A 92 -2.85 -0.67 5.62
C TYR A 92 -3.27 -0.81 4.16
N ASP A 93 -2.63 -1.72 3.42
CA ASP A 93 -2.99 -2.01 2.03
C ASP A 93 -4.42 -2.54 1.93
N GLY A 94 -4.82 -3.43 2.85
CA GLY A 94 -6.19 -3.93 2.92
C GLY A 94 -7.22 -2.82 3.18
N MET A 95 -6.91 -1.85 4.03
CA MET A 95 -7.77 -0.69 4.27
C MET A 95 -7.88 0.22 3.05
N ASP A 96 -6.79 0.43 2.33
CA ASP A 96 -6.78 1.23 1.11
C ASP A 96 -7.57 0.54 -0.02
N TYR A 97 -7.49 -0.79 -0.15
CA TYR A 97 -8.34 -1.55 -1.08
C TYR A 97 -9.82 -1.46 -0.71
N GLU A 98 -10.17 -1.57 0.56
CA GLU A 98 -11.55 -1.41 1.01
C GLU A 98 -12.06 0.02 0.74
N GLU A 99 -11.22 1.03 0.90
CA GLU A 99 -11.57 2.41 0.57
C GLU A 99 -11.82 2.60 -0.92
N GLN A 100 -11.02 1.97 -1.78
CA GLN A 100 -11.25 1.97 -3.22
C GLN A 100 -12.61 1.36 -3.58
N ILE A 101 -12.96 0.21 -3.00
CA ILE A 101 -14.27 -0.45 -3.21
C ILE A 101 -15.41 0.47 -2.79
N ARG A 102 -15.31 1.08 -1.61
CA ARG A 102 -16.33 2.02 -1.11
C ARG A 102 -16.49 3.24 -2.02
N ASN A 103 -15.38 3.80 -2.51
CA ASN A 103 -15.41 4.97 -3.39
C ASN A 103 -16.01 4.62 -4.75
N LEU A 104 -15.67 3.48 -5.34
CA LEU A 104 -16.29 2.97 -6.56
C LEU A 104 -17.81 2.82 -6.39
N TRP A 105 -18.22 2.22 -5.28
CA TRP A 105 -19.65 2.05 -4.98
C TRP A 105 -20.38 3.39 -4.79
N LYS A 106 -19.79 4.29 -4.02
CA LYS A 106 -20.35 5.63 -3.78
C LYS A 106 -20.55 6.41 -5.09
N GLN A 107 -19.53 6.43 -5.95
CA GLN A 107 -19.60 7.09 -7.26
C GLN A 107 -20.71 6.49 -8.13
N ARG A 108 -20.82 5.17 -8.17
CA ARG A 108 -21.86 4.46 -8.92
C ARG A 108 -23.26 4.81 -8.43
N MET A 109 -23.48 4.80 -7.12
CA MET A 109 -24.77 5.14 -6.54
C MET A 109 -25.15 6.60 -6.83
N GLU A 110 -24.20 7.51 -6.83
CA GLU A 110 -24.45 8.89 -7.17
C GLU A 110 -24.77 9.06 -8.67
N CYS A 111 -24.05 8.37 -9.56
CA CYS A 111 -24.37 8.34 -11.01
C CYS A 111 -25.78 7.77 -11.24
N GLN A 112 -26.19 6.71 -10.56
CA GLN A 112 -27.55 6.17 -10.69
C GLN A 112 -28.62 7.14 -10.17
N LYS A 113 -28.36 7.86 -9.08
CA LYS A 113 -29.24 8.92 -8.60
C LYS A 113 -29.44 10.02 -9.63
N GLN A 114 -28.35 10.47 -10.22
CA GLN A 114 -28.40 11.50 -11.28
C GLN A 114 -29.14 10.99 -12.51
N ALA A 115 -28.87 9.76 -12.95
CA ALA A 115 -29.57 9.14 -14.09
C ALA A 115 -31.09 9.09 -13.85
N ARG A 116 -31.55 8.72 -12.65
CA ARG A 116 -33.00 8.76 -12.30
C ARG A 116 -33.58 10.15 -12.39
N ARG A 117 -32.87 11.19 -11.92
CA ARG A 117 -33.35 12.58 -11.95
C ARG A 117 -33.57 13.12 -13.37
N ILE A 118 -32.75 12.65 -14.33
CA ILE A 118 -32.81 13.12 -15.73
C ILE A 118 -33.46 12.10 -16.67
N GLY A 119 -34.13 11.06 -16.13
CA GLY A 119 -34.86 10.08 -16.92
C GLY A 119 -34.00 9.16 -17.79
N LYS A 120 -32.70 9.04 -17.48
CA LYS A 120 -31.79 8.11 -18.17
C LYS A 120 -31.93 6.67 -17.65
N PRO A 121 -31.71 5.66 -18.52
CA PRO A 121 -31.66 4.26 -18.08
C PRO A 121 -30.69 4.05 -16.94
N LEU A 122 -31.10 3.23 -15.97
CA LEU A 122 -30.23 2.83 -14.87
C LEU A 122 -29.34 1.69 -15.31
N GLU A 123 -28.11 1.71 -14.81
CA GLU A 123 -27.20 0.58 -14.98
C GLU A 123 -27.74 -0.63 -14.20
N HIS A 124 -27.87 -1.76 -14.87
CA HIS A 124 -28.30 -3.00 -14.25
C HIS A 124 -27.15 -3.62 -13.45
N LEU A 125 -27.39 -3.86 -12.16
CA LEU A 125 -26.48 -4.58 -11.27
C LEU A 125 -27.08 -5.95 -10.95
N THR A 126 -26.28 -6.99 -11.02
CA THR A 126 -26.65 -8.31 -10.54
C THR A 126 -26.73 -8.32 -8.99
N ALA A 127 -27.43 -9.31 -8.43
CA ALA A 127 -27.49 -9.49 -6.96
C ALA A 127 -26.10 -9.67 -6.35
N ALA A 128 -25.19 -10.38 -7.03
CA ALA A 128 -23.81 -10.59 -6.59
C ALA A 128 -22.99 -9.28 -6.58
N GLU A 129 -23.11 -8.47 -7.61
CA GLU A 129 -22.44 -7.16 -7.69
C GLU A 129 -22.98 -6.18 -6.64
N TYR A 130 -24.28 -6.22 -6.38
CA TYR A 130 -24.90 -5.41 -5.32
C TYR A 130 -24.41 -5.84 -3.94
N LEU A 131 -24.35 -7.14 -3.67
CA LEU A 131 -23.90 -7.71 -2.40
C LEU A 131 -22.42 -7.40 -2.13
N SER A 132 -21.57 -7.60 -3.14
CA SER A 132 -20.12 -7.37 -3.03
C SER A 132 -19.74 -5.89 -3.15
N ARG A 133 -20.63 -5.02 -3.62
CA ARG A 133 -20.36 -3.61 -3.99
C ARG A 133 -19.24 -3.46 -5.02
N PHE A 134 -18.97 -4.53 -5.76
CA PHE A 134 -17.90 -4.61 -6.73
C PHE A 134 -18.40 -5.37 -7.97
N ARG A 135 -18.22 -4.80 -9.16
CA ARG A 135 -18.67 -5.42 -10.40
C ARG A 135 -17.63 -6.38 -10.94
N LYS A 136 -18.11 -7.33 -11.74
CA LYS A 136 -17.24 -8.30 -12.42
C LYS A 136 -16.08 -7.63 -13.19
N ASN A 137 -16.31 -6.46 -13.76
CA ASN A 137 -15.34 -5.73 -14.57
C ASN A 137 -14.63 -4.60 -13.80
N ASP A 138 -14.96 -4.36 -12.54
CA ASP A 138 -14.20 -3.41 -11.70
C ASP A 138 -12.78 -3.93 -11.48
N ARG A 139 -11.85 -3.02 -11.31
CA ARG A 139 -10.45 -3.34 -10.98
C ARG A 139 -9.98 -2.37 -9.90
N LEU A 140 -9.20 -2.90 -8.97
CA LEU A 140 -8.53 -2.09 -7.97
C LEU A 140 -7.23 -1.52 -8.55
N ILE A 141 -6.87 -0.36 -8.06
CA ILE A 141 -5.56 0.25 -8.30
C ILE A 141 -4.56 -0.51 -7.41
N PRO A 142 -3.50 -1.12 -7.97
CA PRO A 142 -2.50 -1.82 -7.16
C PRO A 142 -1.77 -0.85 -6.24
N ILE A 143 -1.33 -1.36 -5.08
CA ILE A 143 -0.58 -0.60 -4.09
C ILE A 143 0.81 -1.22 -4.00
N ILE A 144 1.84 -0.37 -4.01
CA ILE A 144 3.22 -0.75 -3.73
C ILE A 144 3.64 0.01 -2.48
N SER A 145 3.84 -0.70 -1.39
CA SER A 145 4.28 -0.15 -0.11
C SER A 145 5.76 -0.44 0.09
N LEU A 146 6.56 0.61 0.36
CA LEU A 146 7.94 0.50 0.79
C LEU A 146 8.00 0.72 2.31
N VAL A 147 8.91 0.02 2.97
CA VAL A 147 9.33 0.27 4.35
C VAL A 147 10.74 0.84 4.28
N PHE A 148 10.86 2.15 4.48
CA PHE A 148 12.14 2.85 4.48
C PHE A 148 12.69 2.90 5.90
N TYR A 149 13.66 2.05 6.19
CA TYR A 149 14.31 1.94 7.48
C TYR A 149 15.64 2.69 7.46
N TYR A 150 15.79 3.62 8.40
CA TYR A 150 17.00 4.46 8.56
C TYR A 150 17.54 4.41 10.00
N GLY A 151 17.28 3.31 10.69
CA GLY A 151 17.79 3.09 12.05
C GLY A 151 19.24 2.59 12.05
N SER A 152 19.97 2.94 13.11
CA SER A 152 21.39 2.56 13.30
C SER A 152 21.62 1.06 13.46
N ASP A 153 20.62 0.33 14.00
CA ASP A 153 20.73 -1.12 14.20
C ASP A 153 20.35 -1.89 12.93
N PRO A 154 20.97 -3.05 12.65
CA PRO A 154 20.54 -3.90 11.54
C PRO A 154 19.08 -4.32 11.68
N TRP A 155 18.34 -4.37 10.57
CA TRP A 155 16.99 -4.89 10.61
C TRP A 155 17.01 -6.38 10.93
N ASP A 156 16.53 -6.75 12.11
CA ASP A 156 16.38 -8.13 12.59
C ASP A 156 14.91 -8.56 12.74
N GLY A 157 13.98 -7.68 12.32
CA GLY A 157 12.55 -7.95 12.38
C GLY A 157 12.04 -8.81 11.21
N PRO A 158 10.82 -9.34 11.32
CA PRO A 158 10.17 -10.08 10.25
C PRO A 158 10.11 -9.29 8.94
N GLN A 159 10.34 -9.98 7.82
CA GLN A 159 10.19 -9.41 6.48
C GLN A 159 8.91 -9.88 5.77
N ASP A 160 8.30 -10.95 6.27
CA ASP A 160 7.02 -11.43 5.76
C ASP A 160 6.17 -12.07 6.89
N LEU A 161 4.95 -12.49 6.57
CA LEU A 161 4.07 -13.09 7.56
C LEU A 161 4.53 -14.47 8.02
N TYR A 162 5.29 -15.21 7.21
CA TYR A 162 5.78 -16.53 7.61
C TYR A 162 6.76 -16.41 8.78
N ASP A 163 7.59 -15.36 8.79
CA ASP A 163 8.48 -15.06 9.92
C ASP A 163 7.72 -14.79 11.23
N MET A 164 6.43 -14.42 11.13
CA MET A 164 5.57 -14.07 12.27
C MET A 164 4.68 -15.23 12.73
N PHE A 165 4.56 -16.29 11.93
CA PHE A 165 3.68 -17.39 12.27
C PHE A 165 4.36 -18.37 13.24
N ARG A 166 3.58 -18.83 14.21
CA ARG A 166 3.97 -19.94 15.05
C ARG A 166 3.53 -21.25 14.39
N LEU A 167 4.41 -21.81 13.57
CA LEU A 167 4.17 -23.10 12.92
C LEU A 167 4.86 -24.20 13.74
N GLU A 168 4.07 -24.93 14.52
CA GLU A 168 4.51 -26.10 15.28
C GLU A 168 4.14 -27.36 14.49
N GLY A 169 4.95 -28.39 14.57
CA GLY A 169 4.74 -29.68 13.88
C GLY A 169 5.97 -30.16 13.13
N SER A 170 5.80 -31.29 12.41
CA SER A 170 6.85 -31.81 11.53
C SER A 170 7.08 -30.90 10.32
N GLU A 171 8.23 -31.03 9.68
CA GLU A 171 8.53 -30.26 8.45
C GLU A 171 7.52 -30.57 7.34
N GLU A 172 7.02 -31.81 7.27
CA GLU A 172 5.98 -32.19 6.30
C GLU A 172 4.65 -31.45 6.55
N GLU A 173 4.26 -31.31 7.82
CA GLU A 173 3.05 -30.56 8.19
C GLU A 173 3.21 -29.07 7.88
N LYS A 174 4.37 -28.48 8.16
CA LYS A 174 4.66 -27.08 7.85
C LYS A 174 4.56 -26.81 6.35
N VAL A 175 5.18 -27.65 5.52
CA VAL A 175 5.12 -27.55 4.05
C VAL A 175 3.67 -27.64 3.54
N VAL A 176 2.82 -28.45 4.16
CA VAL A 176 1.40 -28.51 3.82
C VAL A 176 0.67 -27.22 4.19
N LEU A 177 0.91 -26.72 5.43
CA LEU A 177 0.27 -25.49 5.91
C LEU A 177 0.66 -24.27 5.07
N GLU A 178 1.92 -24.12 4.69
CA GLU A 178 2.40 -23.01 3.86
C GLU A 178 1.71 -22.92 2.50
N LYS A 179 1.24 -24.03 1.94
CA LYS A 179 0.46 -24.02 0.68
C LYS A 179 -0.89 -23.31 0.80
N TYR A 180 -1.44 -23.24 2.00
CA TYR A 180 -2.76 -22.66 2.28
C TYR A 180 -2.69 -21.34 3.04
N LEU A 181 -1.54 -20.99 3.60
CA LEU A 181 -1.32 -19.73 4.30
C LEU A 181 -0.90 -18.65 3.29
N PRO A 182 -1.64 -17.54 3.20
CA PRO A 182 -1.18 -16.42 2.39
C PRO A 182 0.04 -15.78 3.05
N ASN A 183 1.10 -15.58 2.29
CA ASN A 183 2.24 -14.79 2.73
C ASN A 183 2.09 -13.33 2.28
N TYR A 184 2.54 -12.41 3.11
CA TYR A 184 2.60 -10.99 2.80
C TYR A 184 4.01 -10.47 3.10
N LYS A 185 4.76 -10.22 2.04
CA LYS A 185 6.14 -9.74 2.13
C LYS A 185 6.19 -8.22 2.04
N ILE A 186 7.00 -7.59 2.90
CA ILE A 186 7.29 -6.16 2.82
C ILE A 186 8.42 -5.88 1.82
N ASN A 187 8.40 -4.69 1.22
CA ASN A 187 9.51 -4.18 0.44
C ASN A 187 10.38 -3.32 1.37
N LEU A 188 11.32 -3.96 2.06
CA LEU A 188 12.22 -3.30 3.00
C LEU A 188 13.36 -2.61 2.24
N VAL A 189 13.62 -1.35 2.60
CA VAL A 189 14.74 -0.55 2.18
C VAL A 189 15.52 -0.18 3.44
N ASP A 190 16.63 -0.88 3.71
CA ASP A 190 17.51 -0.59 4.84
C ASP A 190 18.58 0.41 4.36
N ALA A 191 18.33 1.69 4.64
CA ALA A 191 19.12 2.80 4.12
C ALA A 191 20.60 2.72 4.51
N GLU A 192 20.87 2.43 5.77
CA GLU A 192 22.23 2.37 6.33
C GLU A 192 23.05 1.16 5.84
N ARG A 193 22.43 0.20 5.14
CA ARG A 193 23.04 -1.09 4.77
C ARG A 193 22.97 -1.41 3.29
N MET A 194 22.68 -0.41 2.49
CA MET A 194 22.78 -0.53 1.04
C MET A 194 24.23 -0.70 0.63
N ASN A 195 24.47 -1.59 -0.32
CA ASN A 195 25.79 -1.72 -0.92
C ASN A 195 26.08 -0.58 -1.91
N GLU A 196 27.35 -0.37 -2.26
CA GLU A 196 27.79 0.70 -3.16
C GLU A 196 27.11 0.68 -4.55
N GLN A 197 26.64 -0.47 -5.00
CA GLN A 197 25.92 -0.57 -6.28
C GLN A 197 24.47 -0.13 -6.13
N GLU A 198 23.84 -0.48 -5.02
CA GLU A 198 22.46 -0.08 -4.72
C GLU A 198 22.36 1.43 -4.50
N ILE A 199 23.30 2.02 -3.77
CA ILE A 199 23.36 3.47 -3.53
C ILE A 199 23.39 4.25 -4.86
N LYS A 200 24.08 3.74 -5.89
CA LYS A 200 24.15 4.37 -7.21
C LYS A 200 22.83 4.41 -7.97
N TYR A 201 21.81 3.68 -7.52
CA TYR A 201 20.48 3.74 -8.11
C TYR A 201 19.69 5.00 -7.72
N PHE A 202 20.21 5.77 -6.76
CA PHE A 202 19.56 6.96 -6.22
C PHE A 202 20.32 8.23 -6.63
N SER A 203 19.60 9.36 -6.67
CA SER A 203 20.24 10.66 -6.92
C SER A 203 21.14 11.07 -5.76
N GLU A 204 22.07 12.00 -6.02
CA GLU A 204 22.97 12.54 -5.00
C GLU A 204 22.19 13.10 -3.78
N ASP A 205 21.02 13.71 -4.02
CA ASP A 205 20.14 14.21 -2.95
C ASP A 205 19.70 13.09 -2.00
N LEU A 206 19.38 11.91 -2.54
CA LEU A 206 18.91 10.77 -1.73
C LEU A 206 20.11 10.04 -1.09
N GLN A 207 21.24 9.98 -1.76
CA GLN A 207 22.46 9.35 -1.24
C GLN A 207 22.97 9.99 0.06
N VAL A 208 22.60 11.23 0.35
CA VAL A 208 22.98 11.93 1.60
C VAL A 208 22.32 11.31 2.84
N ILE A 209 21.21 10.59 2.67
CA ILE A 209 20.47 9.97 3.79
C ILE A 209 20.49 8.43 3.73
N LEU A 210 21.14 7.88 2.72
CA LEU A 210 21.46 6.44 2.56
C LEU A 210 22.89 6.19 3.01
#